data_0757008f7c68ac76adad4cd6d2d1a84e
#
_entry.id   0757008f7c68ac76adad4cd6d2d1a84e
#
_cell.length_a   1.000
_cell.length_b   1.000
_cell.length_c   1.000
_cell.angle_alpha   90.00
_cell.angle_beta   90.00
_cell.angle_gamma   90.00
#
_symmetry.space_group_name_H-M   'P 1'
#
loop_
_entity.id
_entity.type
_entity.pdbx_description
1 polymer ?
#
loop_
_entity_poly.entity_id
_entity_poly.type
_entity_poly.pdbx_seq_one_letter_code
_entity_poly.pdbx_strand_id
1 'polypeptide(L)'
;MFTADQRKIWFEEIYKDEPKLTVETYDGLTIKFCQSIGAKFILRGIRYVSDFEYEKTIADANRTMDSKIETIFLTGEPKYTSVASTIVRDILRNGGDASPFLPEAVIKSINK
;
A
#
# COMPACT_ATOMS: atom_id res chain seq x y z
N MET A 1 -8.90 -11.92 2.50
CA MET A 1 -8.99 -12.04 3.97
C MET A 1 -9.60 -10.80 4.61
N PHE A 2 -9.13 -9.61 4.28
CA PHE A 2 -9.69 -8.36 4.79
C PHE A 2 -10.29 -7.54 3.65
N THR A 3 -11.47 -6.95 3.89
CA THR A 3 -12.16 -6.13 2.89
C THR A 3 -11.46 -4.79 2.66
N ALA A 4 -11.77 -4.13 1.55
CA ALA A 4 -11.28 -2.77 1.29
C ALA A 4 -11.74 -1.79 2.36
N ASP A 5 -12.98 -1.91 2.83
CA ASP A 5 -13.53 -1.05 3.88
C ASP A 5 -12.80 -1.25 5.21
N GLN A 6 -12.51 -2.48 5.62
CA GLN A 6 -11.72 -2.75 6.82
C GLN A 6 -10.33 -2.13 6.73
N ARG A 7 -9.65 -2.28 5.58
CA ARG A 7 -8.33 -1.69 5.36
C ARG A 7 -8.37 -0.16 5.39
N LYS A 8 -9.41 0.43 4.82
CA LYS A 8 -9.62 1.89 4.86
C LYS A 8 -9.74 2.39 6.29
N ILE A 9 -10.58 1.75 7.11
CA ILE A 9 -10.76 2.10 8.52
C ILE A 9 -9.43 2.05 9.28
N TRP A 10 -8.60 1.03 9.05
CA TRP A 10 -7.30 0.92 9.68
C TRP A 10 -6.36 2.06 9.30
N PHE A 11 -6.30 2.43 8.02
CA PHE A 11 -5.49 3.55 7.58
C PHE A 11 -5.96 4.87 8.17
N GLU A 12 -7.26 5.10 8.21
CA GLU A 12 -7.84 6.30 8.82
C GLU A 12 -7.52 6.39 10.31
N GLU A 13 -7.57 5.28 11.03
CA GLU A 13 -7.19 5.24 12.45
C GLU A 13 -5.69 5.49 12.66
N ILE A 14 -4.82 4.86 11.87
CA ILE A 14 -3.37 5.02 11.97
C ILE A 14 -2.96 6.48 11.73
N TYR A 15 -3.57 7.14 10.75
CA TYR A 15 -3.20 8.48 10.31
C TYR A 15 -4.22 9.55 10.69
N LYS A 16 -5.03 9.32 11.72
CA LYS A 16 -6.10 10.24 12.14
C LYS A 16 -5.62 11.64 12.48
N ASP A 17 -4.38 11.79 12.90
CA ASP A 17 -3.78 13.08 13.28
C ASP A 17 -3.00 13.73 12.13
N GLU A 18 -3.03 13.17 10.91
CA GLU A 18 -2.33 13.71 9.74
C GLU A 18 -3.33 14.35 8.76
N PRO A 19 -3.48 15.70 8.81
CA PRO A 19 -4.49 16.40 8.00
C PRO A 19 -4.19 16.41 6.50
N LYS A 20 -2.95 16.11 6.09
CA LYS A 20 -2.52 16.09 4.70
C LYS A 20 -2.78 14.77 3.99
N LEU A 21 -3.23 13.76 4.74
CA LEU A 21 -3.45 12.41 4.21
C LEU A 21 -4.94 12.13 4.11
N THR A 22 -5.36 11.65 2.94
CA THR A 22 -6.72 11.18 2.69
C THR A 22 -6.66 9.73 2.26
N VAL A 23 -7.55 8.90 2.78
CA VAL A 23 -7.63 7.48 2.43
C VAL A 23 -8.83 7.26 1.51
N GLU A 24 -8.55 6.76 0.31
CA GLU A 24 -9.56 6.50 -0.69
C GLU A 24 -9.50 5.04 -1.16
N THR A 25 -10.64 4.51 -1.56
CA THR A 25 -10.74 3.25 -2.29
C THR A 25 -11.20 3.53 -3.71
N TYR A 26 -10.73 2.75 -4.67
CA TYR A 26 -11.14 2.89 -6.05
C TYR A 26 -11.14 1.54 -6.76
N ASP A 27 -11.91 1.46 -7.82
CA ASP A 27 -11.92 0.34 -8.75
C ASP A 27 -11.33 0.76 -10.09
N GLY A 28 -10.76 -0.19 -10.82
CA GLY A 28 -10.22 0.06 -12.15
C GLY A 28 -8.76 0.51 -12.13
N LEU A 29 -8.37 1.24 -13.16
CA LEU A 29 -6.99 1.64 -13.39
C LEU A 29 -6.53 2.75 -12.44
N THR A 30 -5.37 2.56 -11.83
CA THR A 30 -4.75 3.57 -10.96
C THR A 30 -4.58 4.91 -11.66
N ILE A 31 -4.20 4.91 -12.94
CA ILE A 31 -4.01 6.15 -13.70
C ILE A 31 -5.32 6.96 -13.83
N LYS A 32 -6.45 6.27 -13.99
CA LYS A 32 -7.77 6.91 -14.04
C LYS A 32 -8.15 7.53 -12.71
N PHE A 33 -7.87 6.82 -11.63
CA PHE A 33 -8.09 7.36 -10.30
C PHE A 33 -7.22 8.60 -10.07
N CYS A 34 -5.93 8.56 -10.41
CA CYS A 34 -5.03 9.71 -10.31
C CYS A 34 -5.56 10.92 -11.08
N GLN A 35 -6.06 10.71 -12.29
CA GLN A 35 -6.68 11.78 -13.08
C GLN A 35 -7.90 12.36 -12.38
N SER A 36 -8.73 11.53 -11.79
CA SER A 36 -9.98 11.98 -11.11
C SER A 36 -9.72 12.84 -9.88
N ILE A 37 -8.60 12.65 -9.18
CA ILE A 37 -8.23 13.43 -7.98
C ILE A 37 -7.18 14.52 -8.28
N GLY A 38 -6.73 14.65 -9.52
CA GLY A 38 -5.72 15.62 -9.90
C GLY A 38 -4.32 15.30 -9.38
N ALA A 39 -4.01 14.03 -9.11
CA ALA A 39 -2.68 13.61 -8.67
C ALA A 39 -1.66 13.73 -9.81
N LYS A 40 -0.49 14.24 -9.48
CA LYS A 40 0.63 14.39 -10.44
C LYS A 40 1.69 13.32 -10.26
N PHE A 41 1.70 12.65 -9.12
CA PHE A 41 2.72 11.66 -8.76
C PHE A 41 2.07 10.42 -8.17
N ILE A 42 2.68 9.26 -8.46
CA ILE A 42 2.40 7.98 -7.81
C ILE A 42 3.67 7.60 -7.04
N LEU A 43 3.55 7.37 -5.73
CA LEU A 43 4.66 6.95 -4.91
C LEU A 43 4.56 5.44 -4.65
N ARG A 44 5.66 4.72 -4.94
CA ARG A 44 5.74 3.27 -4.73
C ARG A 44 6.96 2.90 -3.90
N GLY A 45 6.79 1.97 -2.96
CA GLY A 45 7.89 1.42 -2.18
C GLY A 45 8.53 0.23 -2.86
N ILE A 46 9.86 0.12 -2.76
CA ILE A 46 10.65 -0.97 -3.33
C ILE A 46 11.52 -1.59 -2.23
N ARG A 47 11.52 -2.91 -2.12
CA ARG A 47 12.32 -3.68 -1.16
C ARG A 47 13.43 -4.47 -1.85
N TYR A 48 13.16 -5.02 -3.03
CA TYR A 48 14.04 -5.92 -3.78
C TYR A 48 14.14 -5.49 -5.25
N VAL A 49 15.16 -5.98 -5.94
CA VAL A 49 15.35 -5.76 -7.39
C VAL A 49 14.13 -6.26 -8.17
N SER A 50 13.58 -7.42 -7.79
CA SER A 50 12.39 -7.98 -8.42
C SER A 50 11.16 -7.07 -8.29
N ASP A 51 11.00 -6.38 -7.16
CA ASP A 51 9.95 -5.37 -6.98
C ASP A 51 10.14 -4.24 -7.99
N PHE A 52 11.38 -3.76 -8.17
CA PHE A 52 11.69 -2.70 -9.11
C PHE A 52 11.32 -3.07 -10.55
N GLU A 53 11.70 -4.25 -11.01
CA GLU A 53 11.41 -4.69 -12.37
C GLU A 53 9.89 -4.71 -12.65
N TYR A 54 9.11 -5.25 -11.73
CA TYR A 54 7.65 -5.29 -11.82
C TYR A 54 7.04 -3.89 -11.78
N GLU A 55 7.42 -3.08 -10.80
CA GLU A 55 6.90 -1.72 -10.63
C GLU A 55 7.30 -0.79 -11.78
N LYS A 56 8.50 -0.96 -12.33
CA LYS A 56 8.98 -0.21 -13.50
C LYS A 56 8.12 -0.47 -14.73
N THR A 57 7.73 -1.72 -14.95
CA THR A 57 6.84 -2.11 -16.04
C THR A 57 5.49 -1.40 -15.92
N ILE A 58 4.92 -1.38 -14.72
CA ILE A 58 3.66 -0.67 -14.45
C ILE A 58 3.81 0.84 -14.62
N ALA A 59 4.91 1.41 -14.12
CA ALA A 59 5.19 2.84 -14.25
C ALA A 59 5.30 3.27 -15.72
N ASP A 60 5.95 2.47 -16.55
CA ASP A 60 6.09 2.75 -17.98
C ASP A 60 4.73 2.69 -18.69
N ALA A 61 3.88 1.71 -18.34
CA ALA A 61 2.53 1.61 -18.87
C ALA A 61 1.68 2.82 -18.46
N ASN A 62 1.76 3.24 -17.20
CA ASN A 62 1.06 4.42 -16.70
C ASN A 62 1.51 5.69 -17.42
N ARG A 63 2.81 5.84 -17.65
CA ARG A 63 3.37 6.99 -18.38
C ARG A 63 2.88 7.02 -19.83
N THR A 64 2.72 5.86 -20.46
CA THR A 64 2.17 5.76 -21.81
C THR A 64 0.71 6.22 -21.86
N MET A 65 -0.06 5.90 -20.81
CA MET A 65 -1.46 6.31 -20.71
C MET A 65 -1.62 7.79 -20.36
N ASP A 66 -0.75 8.35 -19.53
CA ASP A 66 -0.73 9.77 -19.18
C ASP A 66 0.69 10.21 -18.78
N SER A 67 1.39 10.88 -19.68
CA SER A 67 2.77 11.33 -19.46
C SER A 67 2.91 12.44 -18.40
N LYS A 68 1.81 13.03 -17.96
CA LYS A 68 1.80 14.09 -16.92
C LYS A 68 1.84 13.53 -15.51
N ILE A 69 1.61 12.23 -15.33
CA ILE A 69 1.64 11.58 -14.03
C ILE A 69 2.93 10.77 -13.92
N GLU A 70 3.76 11.13 -12.95
CA GLU A 70 5.09 10.55 -12.75
C GLU A 70 5.06 9.54 -11.61
N THR A 71 5.75 8.40 -11.77
CA THR A 71 5.92 7.43 -10.68
C THR A 71 7.28 7.64 -10.02
N ILE A 72 7.29 7.71 -8.69
CA ILE A 72 8.49 7.86 -7.87
C ILE A 72 8.65 6.61 -7.02
N PHE A 73 9.86 6.06 -6.99
CA PHE A 73 10.21 4.90 -6.18
C PHE A 73 11.01 5.33 -4.96
N LEU A 74 10.60 4.80 -3.78
CA LEU A 74 11.38 4.93 -2.54
C LEU A 74 11.76 3.56 -2.04
N THR A 75 12.99 3.41 -1.58
CA THR A 75 13.43 2.20 -0.92
C THR A 75 12.93 2.17 0.52
N GLY A 76 12.42 1.01 0.95
CA GLY A 76 12.01 0.80 2.34
C GLY A 76 13.21 0.65 3.28
N GLU A 77 12.99 0.89 4.57
CA GLU A 77 14.02 0.61 5.57
C GLU A 77 14.25 -0.90 5.69
N PRO A 78 15.51 -1.34 5.93
CA PRO A 78 15.84 -2.77 6.03
C PRO A 78 15.00 -3.56 7.04
N LYS A 79 14.62 -2.93 8.14
CA LYS A 79 13.79 -3.57 9.19
C LYS A 79 12.40 -3.98 8.70
N TYR A 80 11.90 -3.40 7.61
CA TYR A 80 10.60 -3.71 7.02
C TYR A 80 10.69 -4.61 5.78
N THR A 81 11.87 -5.07 5.41
CA THR A 81 12.07 -5.87 4.19
C THR A 81 11.23 -7.14 4.17
N SER A 82 11.09 -7.81 5.32
CA SER A 82 10.26 -9.02 5.45
C SER A 82 8.77 -8.74 5.67
N VAL A 83 8.36 -7.48 5.84
CA VAL A 83 6.96 -7.14 6.06
C VAL A 83 6.21 -7.12 4.72
N ALA A 84 5.39 -8.14 4.50
CA ALA A 84 4.58 -8.28 3.31
C ALA A 84 3.22 -8.84 3.67
N SER A 85 2.18 -8.40 2.95
CA SER A 85 0.81 -8.85 3.21
C SER A 85 0.64 -10.36 3.05
N THR A 86 1.36 -10.97 2.12
CA THR A 86 1.34 -12.43 1.92
C THR A 86 1.87 -13.18 3.14
N ILE A 87 2.96 -12.72 3.73
CA ILE A 87 3.57 -13.29 4.94
C ILE A 87 2.63 -13.13 6.13
N VAL A 88 2.07 -11.94 6.33
CA VAL A 88 1.13 -11.68 7.42
C VAL A 88 -0.09 -12.58 7.32
N ARG A 89 -0.68 -12.71 6.13
CA ARG A 89 -1.84 -13.59 5.92
C ARG A 89 -1.51 -15.05 6.18
N ASP A 90 -0.34 -15.51 5.77
CA ASP A 90 0.11 -16.89 6.02
C ASP A 90 0.25 -17.17 7.52
N ILE A 91 0.90 -16.27 8.25
CA ILE A 91 1.02 -16.38 9.71
C ILE A 91 -0.36 -16.47 10.37
N LEU A 92 -1.28 -15.57 10.02
CA LEU A 92 -2.62 -15.56 10.60
C LEU A 92 -3.44 -16.82 10.26
N ARG A 93 -3.35 -17.31 9.03
CA ARG A 93 -4.05 -18.54 8.62
C ARG A 93 -3.57 -19.78 9.36
N ASN A 94 -2.31 -19.78 9.77
CA ASN A 94 -1.71 -20.89 10.50
C ASN A 94 -1.73 -20.68 12.02
N GLY A 95 -2.47 -19.69 12.52
CA GLY A 95 -2.63 -19.45 13.97
C GLY A 95 -1.41 -18.84 14.65
N GLY A 96 -0.47 -18.29 13.88
CA GLY A 96 0.71 -17.64 14.41
C GLY A 96 0.46 -16.19 14.84
N ASP A 97 1.42 -15.62 15.54
CA ASP A 97 1.38 -14.22 15.99
C ASP A 97 1.98 -13.29 14.95
N ALA A 98 1.14 -12.48 14.31
CA ALA A 98 1.55 -11.49 13.31
C ALA A 98 1.84 -10.10 13.91
N SER A 99 1.74 -9.93 15.25
CA SER A 99 1.94 -8.62 15.90
C SER A 99 3.25 -7.92 15.52
N PRO A 100 4.41 -8.60 15.37
CA PRO A 100 5.65 -7.94 15.00
C PRO A 100 5.61 -7.25 13.62
N PHE A 101 4.62 -7.59 12.78
CA PHE A 101 4.52 -7.15 11.38
C PHE A 101 3.36 -6.18 11.13
N LEU A 102 2.61 -5.82 12.19
CA LEU A 102 1.37 -5.06 12.05
C LEU A 102 1.36 -3.80 12.93
N PRO A 103 0.72 -2.71 12.46
CA PRO A 103 0.42 -1.56 13.30
C PRO A 103 -0.53 -1.93 14.45
N GLU A 104 -0.43 -1.22 15.56
CA GLU A 104 -1.22 -1.47 16.76
C GLU A 104 -2.75 -1.43 16.50
N ALA A 105 -3.20 -0.50 15.67
CA ALA A 105 -4.61 -0.39 15.31
C ALA A 105 -5.15 -1.66 14.64
N VAL A 106 -4.33 -2.28 13.79
CA VAL A 106 -4.68 -3.54 13.11
C VAL A 106 -4.70 -4.70 14.13
N ILE A 107 -3.66 -4.78 14.98
CA ILE A 107 -3.57 -5.82 16.02
C ILE A 107 -4.81 -5.80 16.91
N LYS A 108 -5.20 -4.63 17.40
CA LYS A 108 -6.40 -4.47 18.23
C LYS A 108 -7.68 -4.92 17.53
N SER A 109 -7.77 -4.64 16.23
CA SER A 109 -8.93 -5.00 15.43
C SER A 109 -9.06 -6.49 15.18
N ILE A 110 -7.97 -7.19 14.88
CA ILE A 110 -8.00 -8.63 14.58
C ILE A 110 -8.10 -9.51 15.80
N ASN A 111 -7.73 -9.01 16.98
CA ASN A 111 -7.77 -9.74 18.24
C ASN A 111 -9.12 -9.61 19.01
N LYS A 112 -10.07 -8.95 18.42
CA LYS A 112 -11.42 -8.79 19.01
C LYS A 112 -12.27 -10.06 18.92
#